data_1b5695720f044f6b51010d7838fbf54b
#
_entry.id   1b5695720f044f6b51010d7838fbf54b
#
_cell.length_a   1.000
_cell.length_b   1.000
_cell.length_c   1.000
_cell.angle_alpha   90.00
_cell.angle_beta   90.00
_cell.angle_gamma   90.00
#
_symmetry.space_group_name_H-M   'P 1'
#
loop_
_entity.id
_entity.type
_entity.pdbx_description
1 polymer ?
#
loop_
_entity_poly.entity_id
_entity_poly.type
_entity_poly.pdbx_seq_one_letter_code
_entity_poly.pdbx_strand_id
1 'polypeptide(L)'
;MNIKDVLKNKEFQLLTAFSEDEIKWLNNRIGTRKDGKVGVECIVRGLNRDGDYFELKPEEVVRQLLAYQLIEKYHYPKELLEFEVLTTFAGREKIIDKRIDIAIYENKNKKKITTIIECKRPIVVDENKTESGETATPLEQMASYCKQKQSQIGVIANGGSLLKFYKSPDFENALSLTRFPEYNESIEDWVNGQRFTLKQLMIYDRLNNETLKEVISDVEQRFGANDSSDKAFDELFKLIFTKLYDEKMSADDADAISNQMHYGKCSLKEIDDTSFRALEFRAKEQDSADVIYENISELFKKAKKKWTGVFPTNSKLEMQKATVKACVKELQNVKLFNSNLEVVDEAFEQLVNKGQKGDMGQYFTPRYVIDMCVKMLNPSPNEKMIDTAAGSCGFPMHTIFHSWNILNPKKDNLFTTAKRTQREEDYVKENVFGIDFSEKSVRVGRMLNIVAGDGHTNVIELNTLDYEMDERLCK
;
A
#
# COMPACT_ATOMS: atom_id res chain seq x y z
N MET A 1 -34.56 -11.58 -4.95
CA MET A 1 -33.98 -10.22 -5.07
C MET A 1 -32.61 -10.19 -4.45
N ASN A 2 -31.70 -9.42 -5.01
CA ASN A 2 -30.34 -9.29 -4.47
C ASN A 2 -29.77 -7.89 -4.79
N ILE A 3 -28.56 -7.60 -4.30
CA ILE A 3 -27.90 -6.29 -4.53
C ILE A 3 -27.76 -5.99 -6.04
N LYS A 4 -27.61 -7.00 -6.90
CA LYS A 4 -27.48 -6.80 -8.36
C LYS A 4 -28.76 -6.26 -9.00
N ASP A 5 -29.90 -6.37 -8.34
CA ASP A 5 -31.17 -5.78 -8.78
C ASP A 5 -31.21 -4.26 -8.52
N VAL A 6 -30.34 -3.77 -7.61
CA VAL A 6 -30.23 -2.36 -7.21
C VAL A 6 -29.04 -1.67 -7.86
N LEU A 7 -27.90 -2.35 -7.88
CA LEU A 7 -26.65 -1.85 -8.44
C LEU A 7 -26.46 -2.34 -9.87
N LYS A 8 -26.11 -1.45 -10.78
CA LYS A 8 -25.61 -1.85 -12.10
C LYS A 8 -24.36 -2.69 -11.96
N ASN A 9 -24.10 -3.59 -12.91
CA ASN A 9 -22.95 -4.50 -12.85
C ASN A 9 -21.61 -3.78 -12.58
N LYS A 10 -21.40 -2.60 -13.19
CA LYS A 10 -20.22 -1.76 -12.96
C LYS A 10 -20.10 -1.27 -11.50
N GLU A 11 -21.21 -0.85 -10.90
CA GLU A 11 -21.23 -0.40 -9.50
C GLU A 11 -21.01 -1.56 -8.53
N PHE A 12 -21.60 -2.74 -8.84
CA PHE A 12 -21.41 -3.94 -8.04
C PHE A 12 -19.93 -4.38 -7.96
N GLN A 13 -19.20 -4.28 -9.08
CA GLN A 13 -17.77 -4.60 -9.14
C GLN A 13 -16.91 -3.66 -8.31
N LEU A 14 -17.39 -2.46 -8.00
CA LEU A 14 -16.68 -1.47 -7.19
C LEU A 14 -16.82 -1.68 -5.67
N LEU A 15 -17.66 -2.63 -5.22
CA LEU A 15 -17.81 -2.98 -3.79
C LEU A 15 -16.63 -3.81 -3.27
N THR A 16 -15.41 -3.35 -3.49
CA THR A 16 -14.18 -4.09 -3.20
C THR A 16 -13.80 -4.12 -1.71
N ALA A 17 -14.41 -3.24 -0.89
CA ALA A 17 -14.19 -3.22 0.55
C ALA A 17 -14.93 -4.33 1.30
N PHE A 18 -15.82 -5.08 0.62
CA PHE A 18 -16.67 -6.08 1.23
C PHE A 18 -16.39 -7.49 0.68
N SER A 19 -16.40 -8.48 1.55
CA SER A 19 -16.25 -9.88 1.19
C SER A 19 -17.53 -10.44 0.57
N GLU A 20 -17.41 -11.61 -0.09
CA GLU A 20 -18.57 -12.32 -0.64
C GLU A 20 -19.58 -12.72 0.45
N ASP A 21 -19.10 -13.07 1.65
CA ASP A 21 -19.96 -13.44 2.77
C ASP A 21 -20.75 -12.24 3.31
N GLU A 22 -20.13 -11.05 3.38
CA GLU A 22 -20.82 -9.81 3.75
C GLU A 22 -21.88 -9.43 2.71
N ILE A 23 -21.59 -9.57 1.44
CA ILE A 23 -22.55 -9.35 0.35
C ILE A 23 -23.68 -10.36 0.43
N LYS A 24 -23.38 -11.64 0.69
CA LYS A 24 -24.39 -12.71 0.88
C LYS A 24 -25.25 -12.43 2.09
N TRP A 25 -24.66 -11.99 3.19
CA TRP A 25 -25.41 -11.57 4.39
C TRP A 25 -26.45 -10.49 4.07
N LEU A 26 -26.07 -9.45 3.33
CA LEU A 26 -27.01 -8.38 2.94
C LEU A 26 -28.09 -8.92 1.99
N ASN A 27 -27.74 -9.77 1.01
CA ASN A 27 -28.71 -10.39 0.09
C ASN A 27 -29.81 -11.15 0.84
N ASN A 28 -29.50 -11.82 1.94
CA ASN A 28 -30.47 -12.54 2.76
C ASN A 28 -31.46 -11.62 3.52
N ARG A 29 -31.20 -10.31 3.55
CA ARG A 29 -32.04 -9.30 4.20
C ARG A 29 -32.83 -8.44 3.21
N ILE A 30 -32.70 -8.71 1.92
CA ILE A 30 -33.41 -8.01 0.87
C ILE A 30 -34.78 -8.65 0.63
N GLY A 31 -35.81 -7.80 0.58
CA GLY A 31 -37.18 -8.22 0.33
C GLY A 31 -37.92 -7.23 -0.56
N THR A 32 -39.20 -7.50 -0.77
CA THR A 32 -40.10 -6.63 -1.53
C THR A 32 -40.94 -5.81 -0.56
N ARG A 33 -40.91 -4.50 -0.72
CA ARG A 33 -41.73 -3.55 0.03
C ARG A 33 -43.20 -3.62 -0.40
N LYS A 34 -44.08 -3.08 0.41
CA LYS A 34 -45.52 -2.98 0.15
C LYS A 34 -45.85 -2.22 -1.16
N ASP A 35 -44.94 -1.29 -1.57
CA ASP A 35 -45.06 -0.56 -2.84
C ASP A 35 -44.48 -1.30 -4.07
N GLY A 36 -44.04 -2.55 -3.89
CA GLY A 36 -43.47 -3.40 -4.95
C GLY A 36 -41.99 -3.16 -5.24
N LYS A 37 -41.35 -2.17 -4.61
CA LYS A 37 -39.91 -1.88 -4.80
C LYS A 37 -39.04 -2.80 -3.98
N VAL A 38 -37.76 -2.81 -4.31
CA VAL A 38 -36.73 -3.52 -3.55
C VAL A 38 -36.48 -2.80 -2.23
N GLY A 39 -36.45 -3.55 -1.14
CA GLY A 39 -36.18 -3.05 0.19
C GLY A 39 -35.20 -3.90 0.97
N VAL A 40 -34.76 -3.41 2.12
CA VAL A 40 -33.86 -4.09 3.04
C VAL A 40 -34.37 -4.00 4.47
N GLU A 41 -34.23 -5.11 5.20
CA GLU A 41 -34.34 -5.08 6.66
C GLU A 41 -33.07 -4.46 7.25
N CYS A 42 -33.21 -3.31 7.88
CA CYS A 42 -32.08 -2.52 8.39
C CYS A 42 -31.40 -3.24 9.56
N ILE A 43 -30.08 -3.39 9.54
CA ILE A 43 -29.31 -4.02 10.61
C ILE A 43 -29.52 -3.33 11.98
N VAL A 44 -29.67 -2.02 11.97
CA VAL A 44 -29.81 -1.21 13.19
C VAL A 44 -31.27 -1.13 13.64
N ARG A 45 -32.22 -0.91 12.72
CA ARG A 45 -33.63 -0.60 13.02
C ARG A 45 -34.61 -1.76 12.84
N GLY A 46 -34.18 -2.86 12.16
CA GLY A 46 -35.07 -3.94 11.74
C GLY A 46 -35.97 -3.50 10.58
N LEU A 47 -37.24 -3.88 10.59
CA LEU A 47 -38.27 -3.34 9.69
C LEU A 47 -38.74 -1.97 10.19
N ASN A 48 -39.38 -1.19 9.33
CA ASN A 48 -39.95 0.10 9.71
C ASN A 48 -41.18 -0.08 10.64
N ARG A 49 -41.75 1.06 11.11
CA ARG A 49 -42.87 1.04 12.07
C ARG A 49 -44.13 0.33 11.53
N ASP A 50 -44.28 0.26 10.21
CA ASP A 50 -45.42 -0.40 9.53
C ASP A 50 -45.10 -1.88 9.20
N GLY A 51 -43.99 -2.42 9.70
CA GLY A 51 -43.53 -3.78 9.43
C GLY A 51 -43.09 -4.01 7.98
N ASP A 52 -42.65 -2.94 7.29
CA ASP A 52 -42.19 -3.00 5.91
C ASP A 52 -40.66 -2.79 5.83
N TYR A 53 -40.05 -3.14 4.71
CA TYR A 53 -38.64 -2.94 4.43
C TYR A 53 -38.33 -1.46 4.19
N PHE A 54 -37.10 -1.03 4.50
CA PHE A 54 -36.58 0.26 4.09
C PHE A 54 -36.24 0.23 2.59
N GLU A 55 -36.35 1.35 1.89
CA GLU A 55 -35.99 1.44 0.48
C GLU A 55 -34.49 1.18 0.29
N LEU A 56 -34.14 0.22 -0.55
CA LEU A 56 -32.75 -0.13 -0.85
C LEU A 56 -32.27 0.67 -2.06
N LYS A 57 -31.49 1.73 -1.79
CA LYS A 57 -30.76 2.54 -2.78
C LYS A 57 -29.28 2.14 -2.81
N PRO A 58 -28.51 2.58 -3.84
CA PRO A 58 -27.07 2.28 -3.88
C PRO A 58 -26.28 2.72 -2.63
N GLU A 59 -26.57 3.90 -2.08
CA GLU A 59 -25.97 4.39 -0.83
C GLU A 59 -26.38 3.55 0.38
N GLU A 60 -27.62 3.06 0.40
CA GLU A 60 -28.12 2.19 1.46
C GLU A 60 -27.42 0.83 1.46
N VAL A 61 -27.05 0.31 0.29
CA VAL A 61 -26.22 -0.91 0.19
C VAL A 61 -24.89 -0.70 0.93
N VAL A 62 -24.22 0.41 0.67
CA VAL A 62 -22.94 0.75 1.34
C VAL A 62 -23.17 0.95 2.84
N ARG A 63 -24.22 1.68 3.22
CA ARG A 63 -24.57 1.94 4.63
C ARG A 63 -24.77 0.65 5.43
N GLN A 64 -25.54 -0.30 4.90
CA GLN A 64 -25.83 -1.56 5.57
C GLN A 64 -24.57 -2.43 5.71
N LEU A 65 -23.76 -2.52 4.68
CA LEU A 65 -22.51 -3.29 4.69
C LEU A 65 -21.45 -2.68 5.64
N LEU A 66 -21.31 -1.35 5.66
CA LEU A 66 -20.44 -0.66 6.61
C LEU A 66 -20.91 -0.86 8.06
N ALA A 67 -22.21 -0.75 8.31
CA ALA A 67 -22.74 -0.98 9.65
C ALA A 67 -22.54 -2.45 10.10
N TYR A 68 -22.66 -3.39 9.18
CA TYR A 68 -22.33 -4.79 9.45
C TYR A 68 -20.86 -4.95 9.87
N GLN A 69 -19.92 -4.34 9.12
CA GLN A 69 -18.50 -4.36 9.50
C GLN A 69 -18.25 -3.68 10.86
N LEU A 70 -18.89 -2.55 11.13
CA LEU A 70 -18.75 -1.88 12.41
C LEU A 70 -19.18 -2.78 13.58
N ILE A 71 -20.26 -3.55 13.42
CA ILE A 71 -20.78 -4.43 14.46
C ILE A 71 -19.94 -5.71 14.56
N GLU A 72 -19.74 -6.43 13.46
CA GLU A 72 -19.18 -7.78 13.47
C GLU A 72 -17.63 -7.80 13.47
N LYS A 73 -17.02 -6.80 12.81
CA LYS A 73 -15.55 -6.75 12.67
C LYS A 73 -14.89 -5.80 13.65
N TYR A 74 -15.52 -4.65 13.94
CA TYR A 74 -14.98 -3.62 14.83
C TYR A 74 -15.68 -3.59 16.20
N HIS A 75 -16.57 -4.54 16.46
CA HIS A 75 -17.20 -4.85 17.74
C HIS A 75 -18.03 -3.72 18.35
N TYR A 76 -18.51 -2.75 17.53
CA TYR A 76 -19.38 -1.68 18.01
C TYR A 76 -20.74 -2.24 18.45
N PRO A 77 -21.20 -1.96 19.70
CA PRO A 77 -22.54 -2.27 20.10
C PRO A 77 -23.56 -1.63 19.15
N LYS A 78 -24.50 -2.40 18.65
CA LYS A 78 -25.55 -1.95 17.73
C LYS A 78 -26.30 -0.72 18.23
N GLU A 79 -26.50 -0.62 19.54
CA GLU A 79 -27.22 0.48 20.21
C GLU A 79 -26.50 1.84 20.10
N LEU A 80 -25.20 1.84 19.83
CA LEU A 80 -24.41 3.05 19.63
C LEU A 80 -24.50 3.60 18.21
N LEU A 81 -25.03 2.83 17.26
CA LEU A 81 -25.21 3.27 15.88
C LEU A 81 -26.62 3.82 15.70
N GLU A 82 -26.72 4.94 14.96
CA GLU A 82 -28.00 5.50 14.55
C GLU A 82 -27.92 5.97 13.09
N PHE A 83 -28.95 5.67 12.33
CA PHE A 83 -29.04 6.02 10.92
C PHE A 83 -29.96 7.20 10.70
N GLU A 84 -29.65 8.03 9.70
CA GLU A 84 -30.46 9.15 9.26
C GLU A 84 -30.74 10.17 10.35
N VAL A 85 -29.71 10.48 11.15
CA VAL A 85 -29.79 11.47 12.23
C VAL A 85 -29.98 12.87 11.63
N LEU A 86 -31.06 13.56 12.05
CA LEU A 86 -31.39 14.89 11.54
C LEU A 86 -30.30 15.91 11.87
N THR A 87 -29.88 16.66 10.87
CA THR A 87 -28.92 17.76 10.97
C THR A 87 -29.31 18.87 9.99
N THR A 88 -28.63 20.00 10.08
CA THR A 88 -28.82 21.10 9.14
C THR A 88 -27.55 21.28 8.32
N PHE A 89 -27.70 21.67 7.08
CA PHE A 89 -26.56 22.02 6.21
C PHE A 89 -26.69 23.52 5.87
N ALA A 90 -25.65 24.29 6.21
CA ALA A 90 -25.54 25.68 5.80
C ALA A 90 -24.95 25.74 4.39
N GLY A 91 -25.79 25.58 3.38
CA GLY A 91 -25.40 25.78 1.97
C GLY A 91 -25.17 27.27 1.67
N ARG A 92 -24.62 27.58 0.51
CA ARG A 92 -24.26 28.96 0.09
C ARG A 92 -25.47 29.91 0.07
N GLU A 93 -26.72 29.42 -0.01
CA GLU A 93 -27.91 30.23 -0.15
C GLU A 93 -29.03 29.88 0.83
N LYS A 94 -29.08 28.69 1.43
CA LYS A 94 -30.18 28.26 2.34
C LYS A 94 -29.71 27.23 3.35
N ILE A 95 -30.33 27.22 4.53
CA ILE A 95 -30.25 26.13 5.50
C ILE A 95 -31.21 25.04 5.03
N ILE A 96 -30.68 23.82 4.81
CA ILE A 96 -31.45 22.67 4.35
C ILE A 96 -31.37 21.58 5.42
N ASP A 97 -32.49 21.00 5.78
CA ASP A 97 -32.54 19.82 6.64
C ASP A 97 -31.95 18.61 5.86
N LYS A 98 -30.90 18.08 6.39
CA LYS A 98 -30.20 16.91 5.86
C LYS A 98 -30.12 15.82 6.94
N ARG A 99 -29.70 14.63 6.56
CA ARG A 99 -29.56 13.50 7.49
C ARG A 99 -28.17 12.92 7.38
N ILE A 100 -27.59 12.66 8.54
CA ILE A 100 -26.32 11.94 8.67
C ILE A 100 -26.59 10.47 8.39
N ASP A 101 -25.83 9.84 7.50
CA ASP A 101 -26.04 8.45 7.13
C ASP A 101 -25.85 7.49 8.29
N ILE A 102 -24.69 7.55 8.97
CA ILE A 102 -24.42 6.78 10.19
C ILE A 102 -23.80 7.72 11.23
N ALA A 103 -24.38 7.76 12.40
CA ALA A 103 -23.80 8.40 13.59
C ALA A 103 -23.42 7.34 14.60
N ILE A 104 -22.19 7.42 15.14
CA ILE A 104 -21.70 6.57 16.22
C ILE A 104 -21.64 7.42 17.49
N TYR A 105 -22.30 6.95 18.54
CA TYR A 105 -22.35 7.64 19.83
C TYR A 105 -21.31 7.14 20.80
N GLU A 106 -20.85 8.03 21.69
CA GLU A 106 -19.88 7.69 22.74
C GLU A 106 -20.45 6.64 23.73
N ASN A 107 -21.77 6.71 24.00
CA ASN A 107 -22.44 5.82 24.92
C ASN A 107 -23.93 5.66 24.59
N LYS A 108 -24.60 4.71 25.27
CA LYS A 108 -26.01 4.39 25.05
C LYS A 108 -26.99 5.55 25.35
N ASN A 109 -26.56 6.58 26.07
CA ASN A 109 -27.38 7.77 26.34
C ASN A 109 -27.53 8.69 25.13
N LYS A 110 -26.78 8.43 24.06
CA LYS A 110 -26.84 9.12 22.75
C LYS A 110 -26.75 10.66 22.84
N LYS A 111 -25.95 11.17 23.78
CA LYS A 111 -25.78 12.62 23.98
C LYS A 111 -24.68 13.20 23.11
N LYS A 112 -23.64 12.43 22.81
CA LYS A 112 -22.47 12.89 22.08
C LYS A 112 -22.15 11.94 20.93
N ILE A 113 -22.06 12.47 19.74
CA ILE A 113 -21.62 11.73 18.55
C ILE A 113 -20.09 11.82 18.48
N THR A 114 -19.42 10.68 18.42
CA THR A 114 -17.96 10.59 18.25
C THR A 114 -17.55 10.55 16.80
N THR A 115 -18.32 9.85 15.97
CA THR A 115 -18.00 9.63 14.56
C THR A 115 -19.24 9.83 13.69
N ILE A 116 -19.07 10.51 12.60
CA ILE A 116 -20.06 10.69 11.53
C ILE A 116 -19.55 10.04 10.26
N ILE A 117 -20.37 9.21 9.63
CA ILE A 117 -20.04 8.55 8.36
C ILE A 117 -21.03 9.01 7.31
N GLU A 118 -20.53 9.55 6.22
CA GLU A 118 -21.25 9.89 5.00
C GLU A 118 -21.04 8.76 3.99
N CYS A 119 -22.11 8.09 3.59
CA CYS A 119 -22.09 7.00 2.65
C CYS A 119 -22.36 7.52 1.24
N LYS A 120 -21.59 7.06 0.27
CA LYS A 120 -21.74 7.42 -1.13
C LYS A 120 -21.95 6.18 -2.00
N ARG A 121 -22.53 6.39 -3.18
CA ARG A 121 -22.65 5.33 -4.18
C ARG A 121 -21.28 4.76 -4.55
N PRO A 122 -21.17 3.47 -4.88
CA PRO A 122 -19.89 2.88 -5.25
C PRO A 122 -19.17 3.59 -6.42
N ILE A 123 -19.92 4.24 -7.31
CA ILE A 123 -19.38 4.96 -8.47
C ILE A 123 -18.76 6.33 -8.11
N VAL A 124 -19.02 6.87 -6.92
CA VAL A 124 -18.45 8.15 -6.45
C VAL A 124 -17.07 7.88 -5.90
N VAL A 125 -16.04 8.36 -6.58
CA VAL A 125 -14.63 8.08 -6.27
C VAL A 125 -13.84 9.31 -5.80
N ASP A 126 -14.46 10.50 -5.81
CA ASP A 126 -13.80 11.77 -5.48
C ASP A 126 -14.68 12.57 -4.51
N GLU A 127 -14.20 12.75 -3.29
CA GLU A 127 -14.88 13.48 -2.23
C GLU A 127 -14.96 15.00 -2.46
N ASN A 128 -14.18 15.52 -3.39
CA ASN A 128 -14.12 16.94 -3.74
C ASN A 128 -15.00 17.30 -4.96
N LYS A 129 -15.70 16.33 -5.55
CA LYS A 129 -16.61 16.56 -6.67
C LYS A 129 -18.07 16.54 -6.24
N THR A 130 -18.81 17.56 -6.63
CA THR A 130 -20.24 17.63 -6.42
C THR A 130 -20.97 16.63 -7.31
N GLU A 131 -21.83 15.81 -6.72
CA GLU A 131 -22.69 14.90 -7.47
C GLU A 131 -23.81 15.67 -8.20
N SER A 132 -24.31 15.09 -9.31
CA SER A 132 -25.41 15.71 -10.07
C SER A 132 -26.66 15.86 -9.21
N GLY A 133 -27.14 17.09 -9.05
CA GLY A 133 -28.29 17.44 -8.22
C GLY A 133 -27.97 17.81 -6.78
N GLU A 134 -26.70 17.71 -6.34
CA GLU A 134 -26.25 18.19 -5.03
C GLU A 134 -25.64 19.60 -5.13
N THR A 135 -25.68 20.35 -4.01
CA THR A 135 -25.16 21.72 -3.91
C THR A 135 -23.80 21.81 -3.22
N ALA A 136 -23.34 20.71 -2.66
CA ALA A 136 -22.08 20.61 -1.93
C ALA A 136 -21.38 19.28 -2.22
N THR A 137 -20.06 19.26 -2.05
CA THR A 137 -19.26 18.06 -2.19
C THR A 137 -19.47 17.11 -0.99
N PRO A 138 -19.17 15.81 -1.11
CA PRO A 138 -19.18 14.89 0.03
C PRO A 138 -18.37 15.40 1.23
N LEU A 139 -17.19 15.99 0.96
CA LEU A 139 -16.32 16.55 2.01
C LEU A 139 -16.99 17.74 2.72
N GLU A 140 -17.55 18.70 1.98
CA GLU A 140 -18.25 19.85 2.55
C GLU A 140 -19.46 19.41 3.41
N GLN A 141 -20.22 18.41 2.95
CA GLN A 141 -21.36 17.86 3.69
C GLN A 141 -20.90 17.23 5.00
N MET A 142 -19.97 16.29 4.95
CA MET A 142 -19.43 15.60 6.13
C MET A 142 -18.83 16.60 7.13
N ALA A 143 -17.96 17.51 6.67
CA ALA A 143 -17.34 18.52 7.53
C ALA A 143 -18.35 19.43 8.22
N SER A 144 -19.41 19.86 7.51
CA SER A 144 -20.50 20.64 8.08
C SER A 144 -21.22 19.88 9.19
N TYR A 145 -21.53 18.60 8.98
CA TYR A 145 -22.19 17.77 10.00
C TYR A 145 -21.32 17.57 11.23
N CYS A 146 -20.01 17.32 11.02
CA CYS A 146 -19.06 17.15 12.10
C CYS A 146 -18.92 18.43 12.97
N LYS A 147 -18.80 19.58 12.34
CA LYS A 147 -18.71 20.87 13.02
C LYS A 147 -19.98 21.14 13.84
N GLN A 148 -21.17 20.90 13.28
CA GLN A 148 -22.44 21.13 13.94
C GLN A 148 -22.70 20.20 15.13
N LYS A 149 -22.37 18.91 14.97
CA LYS A 149 -22.56 17.90 16.02
C LYS A 149 -21.36 17.78 16.96
N GLN A 150 -20.29 18.55 16.74
CA GLN A 150 -19.04 18.53 17.50
C GLN A 150 -18.42 17.12 17.56
N SER A 151 -18.52 16.38 16.44
CA SER A 151 -17.93 15.05 16.38
C SER A 151 -16.42 15.12 16.27
N GLN A 152 -15.76 14.08 16.76
CA GLN A 152 -14.29 14.01 16.73
C GLN A 152 -13.78 13.51 15.39
N ILE A 153 -14.52 12.62 14.72
CA ILE A 153 -14.16 11.97 13.48
C ILE A 153 -15.27 12.13 12.44
N GLY A 154 -14.88 12.47 11.23
CA GLY A 154 -15.70 12.40 10.03
C GLY A 154 -15.17 11.33 9.08
N VAL A 155 -16.06 10.61 8.40
CA VAL A 155 -15.69 9.55 7.45
C VAL A 155 -16.52 9.72 6.19
N ILE A 156 -15.89 9.50 5.04
CA ILE A 156 -16.56 9.38 3.74
C ILE A 156 -16.23 8.01 3.18
N ALA A 157 -17.25 7.25 2.79
CA ALA A 157 -17.06 5.88 2.30
C ALA A 157 -18.05 5.52 1.18
N ASN A 158 -17.54 4.84 0.12
CA ASN A 158 -18.35 4.34 -1.00
C ASN A 158 -18.40 2.81 -1.10
N GLY A 159 -17.78 2.10 -0.14
CA GLY A 159 -17.67 0.65 -0.16
C GLY A 159 -16.61 0.08 -1.10
N GLY A 160 -15.74 0.93 -1.65
CA GLY A 160 -14.65 0.55 -2.53
C GLY A 160 -13.41 1.42 -2.32
N SER A 161 -13.00 2.13 -3.35
CA SER A 161 -11.77 2.95 -3.35
C SER A 161 -11.83 4.21 -2.48
N LEU A 162 -13.04 4.71 -2.17
CA LEU A 162 -13.19 5.90 -1.34
C LEU A 162 -13.49 5.50 0.11
N LEU A 163 -12.46 5.54 0.94
CA LEU A 163 -12.56 5.47 2.40
C LEU A 163 -11.60 6.51 2.98
N LYS A 164 -12.14 7.63 3.46
CA LYS A 164 -11.37 8.76 3.99
C LYS A 164 -11.84 9.11 5.39
N PHE A 165 -10.88 9.37 6.27
CA PHE A 165 -11.08 9.74 7.67
C PHE A 165 -10.56 11.14 7.91
N TYR A 166 -11.29 11.93 8.69
CA TYR A 166 -10.97 13.31 9.01
C TYR A 166 -11.11 13.51 10.52
N LYS A 167 -10.27 14.34 11.11
CA LYS A 167 -10.26 14.61 12.57
C LYS A 167 -10.55 16.07 12.87
N SER A 168 -11.33 16.31 13.94
CA SER A 168 -11.55 17.64 14.51
C SER A 168 -10.24 18.25 15.03
N PRO A 169 -10.03 19.58 14.92
CA PRO A 169 -10.94 20.58 14.33
C PRO A 169 -10.80 20.73 12.82
N ASP A 170 -9.76 20.16 12.22
CA ASP A 170 -9.48 20.23 10.80
C ASP A 170 -10.12 19.04 10.07
N PHE A 171 -11.18 19.31 9.32
CA PHE A 171 -11.83 18.33 8.46
C PHE A 171 -11.46 18.53 6.98
N GLU A 172 -10.39 19.26 6.67
CA GLU A 172 -9.96 19.55 5.30
C GLU A 172 -8.95 18.51 4.80
N ASN A 173 -8.12 17.99 5.72
CA ASN A 173 -7.09 17.02 5.40
C ASN A 173 -7.48 15.60 5.84
N ALA A 174 -7.48 14.68 4.90
CA ALA A 174 -7.72 13.26 5.20
C ALA A 174 -6.56 12.66 6.00
N LEU A 175 -6.89 11.87 7.01
CA LEU A 175 -5.93 11.07 7.74
C LEU A 175 -5.51 9.86 6.88
N SER A 176 -4.25 9.48 6.96
CA SER A 176 -3.72 8.28 6.27
C SER A 176 -4.14 7.00 6.99
N LEU A 177 -5.44 6.79 7.16
CA LEU A 177 -6.03 5.66 7.88
C LEU A 177 -6.75 4.73 6.91
N THR A 178 -6.65 3.41 7.18
CA THR A 178 -7.18 2.35 6.29
C THR A 178 -8.26 1.48 6.92
N ARG A 179 -8.54 1.68 8.22
CA ARG A 179 -9.57 0.94 8.98
C ARG A 179 -10.32 1.84 9.94
N PHE A 180 -11.48 1.40 10.37
CA PHE A 180 -12.16 2.01 11.53
C PHE A 180 -11.44 1.65 12.84
N PRO A 181 -11.58 2.49 13.89
CA PRO A 181 -11.12 2.10 15.22
C PRO A 181 -11.94 0.93 15.77
N GLU A 182 -11.35 0.12 16.63
CA GLU A 182 -12.08 -0.86 17.44
C GLU A 182 -12.97 -0.13 18.46
N TYR A 183 -14.06 -0.74 18.89
CA TYR A 183 -15.03 -0.11 19.80
C TYR A 183 -14.39 0.48 21.07
N ASN A 184 -13.41 -0.19 21.67
CA ASN A 184 -12.72 0.27 22.87
C ASN A 184 -11.39 0.97 22.60
N GLU A 185 -11.02 1.18 21.34
CA GLU A 185 -9.81 1.87 20.96
C GLU A 185 -10.01 3.40 21.10
N SER A 186 -9.14 4.07 21.84
CA SER A 186 -9.21 5.53 21.91
C SER A 186 -8.89 6.14 20.54
N ILE A 187 -9.53 7.26 20.21
CA ILE A 187 -9.25 7.95 18.95
C ILE A 187 -7.78 8.37 18.86
N GLU A 188 -7.16 8.70 19.98
CA GLU A 188 -5.74 9.05 20.02
C GLU A 188 -4.86 7.85 19.73
N ASP A 189 -5.13 6.71 20.34
CA ASP A 189 -4.42 5.47 20.07
C ASP A 189 -4.64 5.01 18.63
N TRP A 190 -5.86 5.13 18.13
CA TRP A 190 -6.17 4.79 16.74
C TRP A 190 -5.45 5.70 15.74
N VAL A 191 -5.42 7.01 15.95
CA VAL A 191 -4.72 7.97 15.08
C VAL A 191 -3.22 7.87 15.25
N ASN A 192 -2.72 7.71 16.48
CA ASN A 192 -1.29 7.67 16.81
C ASN A 192 -0.71 6.27 16.75
N GLY A 193 -1.52 5.27 17.07
CA GLY A 193 -1.13 3.87 17.21
C GLY A 193 -1.42 3.02 15.99
N GLN A 194 -1.81 3.58 14.84
CA GLN A 194 -2.07 2.77 13.68
C GLN A 194 -0.81 2.01 13.28
N ARG A 195 -0.84 0.75 13.61
CA ARG A 195 0.13 -0.24 13.26
C ARG A 195 0.02 -0.53 11.78
N PHE A 196 0.67 0.29 10.94
CA PHE A 196 0.72 0.01 9.53
C PHE A 196 1.66 -1.16 9.29
N THR A 197 1.12 -2.28 8.88
CA THR A 197 1.83 -3.54 8.71
C THR A 197 2.08 -3.84 7.24
N LEU A 198 2.90 -4.84 6.98
CA LEU A 198 3.13 -5.35 5.62
C LEU A 198 1.82 -5.83 4.97
N LYS A 199 0.87 -6.39 5.75
CA LYS A 199 -0.46 -6.78 5.26
C LYS A 199 -1.24 -5.58 4.70
N GLN A 200 -1.25 -4.48 5.44
CA GLN A 200 -1.94 -3.27 5.02
C GLN A 200 -1.28 -2.63 3.79
N LEU A 201 0.05 -2.65 3.75
CA LEU A 201 0.80 -2.20 2.57
C LEU A 201 0.43 -3.01 1.32
N MET A 202 0.25 -4.32 1.42
CA MET A 202 -0.18 -5.16 0.31
C MET A 202 -1.61 -4.88 -0.14
N ILE A 203 -2.51 -4.57 0.79
CA ILE A 203 -3.89 -4.19 0.46
C ILE A 203 -3.87 -2.85 -0.26
N TYR A 204 -3.10 -1.89 0.21
CA TYR A 204 -2.97 -0.56 -0.36
C TYR A 204 -2.37 -0.60 -1.78
N ASP A 205 -1.30 -1.35 -1.97
CA ASP A 205 -0.61 -1.54 -3.25
C ASP A 205 -1.55 -2.11 -4.35
N ARG A 206 -2.48 -2.98 -3.96
CA ARG A 206 -3.49 -3.53 -4.90
C ARG A 206 -4.60 -2.55 -5.27
N LEU A 207 -4.88 -1.56 -4.44
CA LEU A 207 -5.95 -0.58 -4.66
C LEU A 207 -5.48 0.64 -5.45
N ASN A 208 -4.18 0.92 -5.44
CA ASN A 208 -3.59 2.05 -6.15
C ASN A 208 -2.95 1.58 -7.46
N ASN A 209 -3.36 2.22 -8.55
CA ASN A 209 -2.79 1.99 -9.88
C ASN A 209 -1.49 2.79 -10.12
N GLU A 210 -0.96 3.47 -9.09
CA GLU A 210 0.30 4.18 -9.21
C GLU A 210 1.44 3.17 -9.36
N THR A 211 2.21 3.33 -10.42
CA THR A 211 3.38 2.50 -10.64
C THR A 211 4.56 3.02 -9.83
N LEU A 212 5.47 2.14 -9.43
CA LEU A 212 6.73 2.54 -8.79
C LEU A 212 7.48 3.60 -9.62
N LYS A 213 7.34 3.56 -10.95
CA LYS A 213 7.93 4.53 -11.89
C LYS A 213 7.37 5.95 -11.69
N GLU A 214 6.06 6.06 -11.50
CA GLU A 214 5.40 7.37 -11.27
C GLU A 214 5.85 7.96 -9.95
N VAL A 215 5.82 7.18 -8.87
CA VAL A 215 6.29 7.61 -7.55
C VAL A 215 7.76 8.03 -7.58
N ILE A 216 8.63 7.28 -8.25
CA ILE A 216 10.04 7.63 -8.42
C ILE A 216 10.19 8.94 -9.21
N SER A 217 9.42 9.11 -10.28
CA SER A 217 9.44 10.34 -11.09
C SER A 217 9.00 11.56 -10.29
N ASP A 218 7.97 11.44 -9.46
CA ASP A 218 7.48 12.52 -8.61
C ASP A 218 8.48 12.91 -7.52
N VAL A 219 9.12 11.91 -6.93
CA VAL A 219 10.20 12.13 -5.95
C VAL A 219 11.38 12.82 -6.61
N GLU A 220 11.82 12.38 -7.80
CA GLU A 220 12.91 13.02 -8.55
C GLU A 220 12.61 14.48 -8.92
N GLN A 221 11.38 14.80 -9.34
CA GLN A 221 10.99 16.18 -9.65
C GLN A 221 11.11 17.10 -8.45
N ARG A 222 10.85 16.61 -7.25
CA ARG A 222 11.00 17.36 -5.99
C ARG A 222 12.47 17.66 -5.66
N PHE A 223 13.39 16.77 -6.07
CA PHE A 223 14.83 16.98 -5.91
C PHE A 223 15.42 17.92 -6.98
N GLY A 224 14.93 17.80 -8.22
CA GLY A 224 15.58 18.37 -9.41
C GLY A 224 15.64 19.89 -9.48
N ALA A 225 15.04 20.61 -8.54
CA ALA A 225 15.09 22.07 -8.50
C ALA A 225 16.36 22.64 -7.85
N ASN A 226 17.08 21.88 -7.00
CA ASN A 226 18.14 22.43 -6.15
C ASN A 226 19.43 21.58 -6.04
N ASP A 227 19.47 20.33 -6.51
CA ASP A 227 20.63 19.45 -6.36
C ASP A 227 21.09 18.83 -7.68
N SER A 228 22.38 18.43 -7.75
CA SER A 228 22.89 17.68 -8.90
C SER A 228 22.16 16.34 -9.03
N SER A 229 21.89 15.89 -10.26
CA SER A 229 21.23 14.62 -10.58
C SER A 229 21.81 13.42 -9.83
N ASP A 230 23.13 13.42 -9.60
CA ASP A 230 23.86 12.37 -8.90
C ASP A 230 23.54 12.28 -7.40
N LYS A 231 23.44 13.44 -6.74
CA LYS A 231 23.07 13.48 -5.32
C LYS A 231 21.62 13.07 -5.11
N ALA A 232 20.73 13.53 -5.97
CA ALA A 232 19.32 13.16 -5.91
C ALA A 232 19.15 11.63 -6.06
N PHE A 233 19.88 11.02 -6.99
CA PHE A 233 19.91 9.58 -7.17
C PHE A 233 20.38 8.86 -5.90
N ASP A 234 21.54 9.24 -5.34
CA ASP A 234 22.12 8.58 -4.17
C ASP A 234 21.19 8.65 -2.95
N GLU A 235 20.58 9.79 -2.72
CA GLU A 235 19.67 9.99 -1.59
C GLU A 235 18.36 9.21 -1.74
N LEU A 236 17.75 9.23 -2.92
CA LEU A 236 16.56 8.43 -3.20
C LEU A 236 16.86 6.94 -3.04
N PHE A 237 18.02 6.52 -3.51
CA PHE A 237 18.48 5.14 -3.41
C PHE A 237 18.65 4.70 -1.94
N LYS A 238 19.14 5.58 -1.05
CA LYS A 238 19.20 5.34 0.39
C LYS A 238 17.80 5.14 1.00
N LEU A 239 16.81 5.94 0.59
CA LEU A 239 15.43 5.79 1.06
C LEU A 239 14.81 4.46 0.61
N ILE A 240 14.96 4.10 -0.66
CA ILE A 240 14.46 2.83 -1.21
C ILE A 240 15.11 1.64 -0.49
N PHE A 241 16.41 1.67 -0.29
CA PHE A 241 17.15 0.65 0.47
C PHE A 241 16.65 0.52 1.91
N THR A 242 16.38 1.63 2.56
CA THR A 242 15.86 1.68 3.94
C THR A 242 14.46 1.07 4.01
N LYS A 243 13.60 1.43 3.07
CA LYS A 243 12.25 0.89 2.97
C LYS A 243 12.26 -0.61 2.70
N LEU A 244 13.08 -1.05 1.76
CA LEU A 244 13.22 -2.46 1.44
C LEU A 244 13.64 -3.29 2.65
N TYR A 245 14.57 -2.75 3.45
CA TYR A 245 14.99 -3.38 4.72
C TYR A 245 13.82 -3.55 5.68
N ASP A 246 13.03 -2.50 5.88
CA ASP A 246 11.91 -2.52 6.79
C ASP A 246 10.83 -3.55 6.39
N GLU A 247 10.49 -3.60 5.11
CA GLU A 247 9.54 -4.58 4.57
C GLU A 247 10.06 -6.01 4.70
N LYS A 248 11.34 -6.25 4.34
CA LYS A 248 11.94 -7.58 4.44
C LYS A 248 11.98 -8.07 5.89
N MET A 249 12.41 -7.22 6.82
CA MET A 249 12.43 -7.61 8.23
C MET A 249 11.03 -7.90 8.77
N SER A 250 10.02 -7.14 8.33
CA SER A 250 8.63 -7.43 8.70
C SER A 250 8.14 -8.78 8.14
N ALA A 251 8.58 -9.14 6.93
CA ALA A 251 8.26 -10.44 6.34
C ALA A 251 8.99 -11.59 7.05
N ASP A 252 10.25 -11.40 7.41
CA ASP A 252 11.07 -12.39 8.12
C ASP A 252 10.53 -12.65 9.53
N ASP A 253 10.08 -11.60 10.24
CA ASP A 253 9.46 -11.73 11.56
C ASP A 253 8.15 -12.53 11.52
N ALA A 254 7.45 -12.53 10.39
CA ALA A 254 6.21 -13.26 10.16
C ALA A 254 6.41 -14.55 9.34
N ASP A 255 7.53 -15.23 9.49
CA ASP A 255 7.97 -16.35 8.64
C ASP A 255 6.95 -17.49 8.56
N ALA A 256 6.38 -17.91 9.68
CA ALA A 256 5.40 -18.98 9.72
C ALA A 256 4.14 -18.69 8.90
N ILE A 257 3.68 -17.43 8.92
CA ILE A 257 2.50 -16.96 8.18
C ILE A 257 2.82 -16.79 6.71
N SER A 258 3.98 -16.21 6.41
CA SER A 258 4.47 -16.06 5.04
C SER A 258 4.58 -17.41 4.33
N ASN A 259 5.05 -18.44 5.04
CA ASN A 259 5.09 -19.82 4.54
C ASN A 259 3.70 -20.41 4.31
N GLN A 260 2.73 -20.19 5.22
CA GLN A 260 1.36 -20.66 5.02
C GLN A 260 0.71 -20.04 3.78
N MET A 261 0.93 -18.74 3.54
CA MET A 261 0.46 -18.05 2.33
C MET A 261 1.14 -18.60 1.08
N HIS A 262 2.46 -18.83 1.15
CA HIS A 262 3.24 -19.39 0.05
C HIS A 262 2.67 -20.72 -0.44
N TYR A 263 2.27 -21.57 0.48
CA TYR A 263 1.68 -22.87 0.14
C TYR A 263 0.17 -22.82 -0.13
N GLY A 264 -0.42 -21.64 -0.20
CA GLY A 264 -1.85 -21.46 -0.45
C GLY A 264 -2.75 -21.98 0.69
N LYS A 265 -2.18 -22.16 1.89
CA LYS A 265 -2.90 -22.67 3.07
C LYS A 265 -3.75 -21.60 3.77
N CYS A 266 -3.45 -20.33 3.54
CA CYS A 266 -4.27 -19.21 4.00
C CYS A 266 -4.20 -18.05 3.00
N SER A 267 -5.24 -17.26 2.95
CA SER A 267 -5.30 -16.03 2.17
C SER A 267 -4.89 -14.82 3.02
N LEU A 268 -4.55 -13.71 2.37
CA LEU A 268 -4.26 -12.46 3.07
C LEU A 268 -5.40 -11.98 3.97
N LYS A 269 -6.66 -12.30 3.62
CA LYS A 269 -7.84 -11.92 4.40
C LYS A 269 -7.93 -12.67 5.72
N GLU A 270 -7.44 -13.89 5.79
CA GLU A 270 -7.51 -14.79 6.96
C GLU A 270 -6.40 -14.51 7.98
N ILE A 271 -5.43 -13.65 7.65
CA ILE A 271 -4.32 -13.34 8.54
C ILE A 271 -4.69 -12.18 9.46
N ASP A 272 -4.46 -12.33 10.75
CA ASP A 272 -4.62 -11.26 11.72
C ASP A 272 -3.57 -10.16 11.50
N ASP A 273 -3.97 -8.90 11.63
CA ASP A 273 -3.08 -7.73 11.49
C ASP A 273 -1.95 -7.72 12.54
N THR A 274 -2.18 -8.37 13.70
CA THR A 274 -1.17 -8.51 14.76
C THR A 274 -0.03 -9.45 14.39
N SER A 275 -0.21 -10.25 13.35
CA SER A 275 0.77 -11.25 12.91
C SER A 275 2.04 -10.64 12.28
N PHE A 276 1.95 -9.40 11.82
CA PHE A 276 3.08 -8.65 11.28
C PHE A 276 3.47 -7.52 12.23
N ARG A 277 4.77 -7.22 12.38
CA ARG A 277 5.18 -6.00 13.08
C ARG A 277 4.79 -4.75 12.30
N ALA A 278 4.68 -3.63 13.02
CA ALA A 278 4.50 -2.33 12.38
C ALA A 278 5.71 -1.98 11.50
N LEU A 279 5.45 -1.42 10.32
CA LEU A 279 6.49 -0.85 9.47
C LEU A 279 6.98 0.47 10.08
N GLU A 280 8.30 0.62 10.14
CA GLU A 280 8.98 1.81 10.67
C GLU A 280 9.19 2.89 9.60
N PHE A 281 9.22 2.51 8.31
CA PHE A 281 9.36 3.44 7.19
C PHE A 281 8.04 4.17 6.92
N ARG A 282 7.71 5.14 7.78
CA ARG A 282 6.44 5.88 7.75
C ARG A 282 6.65 7.35 8.10
N ALA A 283 5.83 8.21 7.49
CA ALA A 283 5.68 9.61 7.84
C ALA A 283 4.24 9.84 8.33
N LYS A 284 4.04 9.76 9.64
CA LYS A 284 2.73 10.07 10.24
C LYS A 284 2.50 11.58 10.15
N GLU A 285 1.23 12.00 10.02
CA GLU A 285 0.91 13.41 9.81
C GLU A 285 1.35 14.32 10.95
N GLN A 286 1.19 13.84 12.20
CA GLN A 286 1.58 14.56 13.40
C GLN A 286 3.08 14.63 13.62
N ASP A 287 3.89 13.78 12.99
CA ASP A 287 5.32 13.75 13.20
C ASP A 287 5.99 14.95 12.52
N SER A 288 6.86 15.63 13.24
CA SER A 288 7.69 16.69 12.68
C SER A 288 8.70 16.11 11.66
N ALA A 289 9.22 16.95 10.79
CA ALA A 289 10.27 16.54 9.85
C ALA A 289 11.53 16.03 10.57
N ASP A 290 11.82 16.55 11.77
CA ASP A 290 12.94 16.10 12.60
C ASP A 290 12.76 14.66 13.07
N VAL A 291 11.60 14.34 13.63
CA VAL A 291 11.27 12.98 14.11
C VAL A 291 11.35 11.96 12.97
N ILE A 292 10.75 12.29 11.82
CA ILE A 292 10.79 11.39 10.66
C ILE A 292 12.22 11.18 10.17
N TYR A 293 13.00 12.26 10.07
CA TYR A 293 14.41 12.17 9.64
C TYR A 293 15.25 11.30 10.58
N GLU A 294 15.08 11.43 11.89
CA GLU A 294 15.78 10.63 12.89
C GLU A 294 15.40 9.15 12.79
N ASN A 295 14.10 8.86 12.70
CA ASN A 295 13.61 7.48 12.55
C ASN A 295 14.15 6.81 11.28
N ILE A 296 14.08 7.49 10.14
CA ILE A 296 14.58 6.97 8.87
C ILE A 296 16.11 6.82 8.90
N SER A 297 16.82 7.75 9.53
CA SER A 297 18.28 7.65 9.68
C SER A 297 18.70 6.45 10.53
N GLU A 298 17.98 6.17 11.63
CA GLU A 298 18.23 4.98 12.44
C GLU A 298 17.89 3.68 11.67
N LEU A 299 16.79 3.69 10.93
CA LEU A 299 16.43 2.55 10.10
C LEU A 299 17.47 2.31 8.99
N PHE A 300 18.00 3.36 8.37
CA PHE A 300 19.09 3.28 7.40
C PHE A 300 20.38 2.69 8.01
N LYS A 301 20.71 3.05 9.25
CA LYS A 301 21.84 2.44 9.96
C LYS A 301 21.64 0.95 10.19
N LYS A 302 20.43 0.53 10.60
CA LYS A 302 20.07 -0.89 10.74
C LYS A 302 20.22 -1.64 9.42
N ALA A 303 19.72 -1.06 8.31
CA ALA A 303 19.81 -1.62 6.97
C ALA A 303 21.27 -1.81 6.51
N LYS A 304 22.13 -0.81 6.69
CA LYS A 304 23.57 -0.90 6.37
C LYS A 304 24.29 -1.97 7.19
N LYS A 305 23.90 -2.16 8.45
CA LYS A 305 24.48 -3.20 9.30
C LYS A 305 24.06 -4.60 8.84
N LYS A 306 22.84 -4.77 8.37
CA LYS A 306 22.32 -6.06 7.85
C LYS A 306 22.92 -6.40 6.51
N TRP A 307 22.97 -5.44 5.59
CA TRP A 307 23.45 -5.61 4.22
C TRP A 307 24.72 -4.79 3.99
N THR A 308 25.82 -5.39 4.44
CA THR A 308 27.15 -4.76 4.33
C THR A 308 27.59 -4.69 2.86
N GLY A 309 28.32 -3.63 2.49
CA GLY A 309 28.87 -3.44 1.16
C GLY A 309 27.94 -2.80 0.12
N VAL A 310 26.67 -2.55 0.43
CA VAL A 310 25.78 -1.77 -0.46
C VAL A 310 26.10 -0.28 -0.34
N PHE A 311 26.29 0.20 0.87
CA PHE A 311 26.75 1.56 1.15
C PHE A 311 28.00 1.57 2.02
N PRO A 312 28.91 2.55 1.85
CA PRO A 312 29.99 2.79 2.79
C PRO A 312 29.49 2.94 4.22
N THR A 313 30.28 2.48 5.18
CA THR A 313 29.92 2.50 6.62
C THR A 313 29.62 3.91 7.15
N ASN A 314 30.29 4.92 6.61
CA ASN A 314 30.14 6.33 6.97
C ASN A 314 28.98 7.04 6.24
N SER A 315 28.32 6.39 5.27
CA SER A 315 27.19 6.99 4.55
C SER A 315 26.05 7.39 5.50
N LYS A 316 25.49 8.57 5.26
CA LYS A 316 24.38 9.16 6.01
C LYS A 316 23.35 9.71 5.02
N LEU A 317 22.14 9.98 5.49
CA LEU A 317 21.18 10.80 4.76
C LEU A 317 21.66 12.26 4.81
N GLU A 318 21.83 12.88 3.64
CA GLU A 318 22.30 14.28 3.52
C GLU A 318 21.19 15.23 3.06
N MET A 319 20.02 14.68 2.81
CA MET A 319 18.80 15.38 2.43
C MET A 319 18.29 16.32 3.50
N GLN A 320 17.65 17.42 3.08
CA GLN A 320 16.91 18.26 4.01
C GLN A 320 15.76 17.47 4.67
N LYS A 321 15.54 17.66 5.95
CA LYS A 321 14.53 16.93 6.75
C LYS A 321 13.12 17.01 6.18
N ALA A 322 12.72 18.20 5.69
CA ALA A 322 11.43 18.39 5.02
C ALA A 322 11.30 17.56 3.73
N THR A 323 12.38 17.46 2.96
CA THR A 323 12.44 16.65 1.74
C THR A 323 12.34 15.16 2.08
N VAL A 324 13.04 14.68 3.13
CA VAL A 324 12.90 13.29 3.62
C VAL A 324 11.45 12.99 3.96
N LYS A 325 10.79 13.88 4.74
CA LYS A 325 9.36 13.72 5.09
C LYS A 325 8.48 13.60 3.84
N ALA A 326 8.68 14.47 2.84
CA ALA A 326 7.91 14.44 1.60
C ALA A 326 8.15 13.14 0.82
N CYS A 327 9.40 12.72 0.64
CA CYS A 327 9.74 11.48 -0.07
C CYS A 327 9.22 10.22 0.65
N VAL A 328 9.30 10.18 1.97
CA VAL A 328 8.76 9.07 2.75
C VAL A 328 7.24 9.00 2.60
N LYS A 329 6.53 10.13 2.57
CA LYS A 329 5.08 10.17 2.32
C LYS A 329 4.70 9.54 0.99
N GLU A 330 5.44 9.81 -0.08
CA GLU A 330 5.18 9.21 -1.40
C GLU A 330 5.53 7.71 -1.42
N LEU A 331 6.72 7.36 -0.94
CA LEU A 331 7.21 5.98 -1.01
C LEU A 331 6.51 5.03 -0.04
N GLN A 332 5.99 5.51 1.10
CA GLN A 332 5.53 4.65 2.20
C GLN A 332 4.43 3.66 1.82
N ASN A 333 3.63 3.96 0.80
CA ASN A 333 2.48 3.16 0.38
C ASN A 333 2.80 2.25 -0.81
N VAL A 334 3.97 2.37 -1.42
CA VAL A 334 4.44 1.49 -2.49
C VAL A 334 5.12 0.28 -1.89
N LYS A 335 4.72 -0.93 -2.27
CA LYS A 335 5.37 -2.16 -1.84
C LYS A 335 6.59 -2.44 -2.70
N LEU A 336 7.74 -2.69 -2.07
CA LEU A 336 8.99 -3.02 -2.76
C LEU A 336 9.39 -4.49 -2.58
N PHE A 337 9.40 -4.98 -1.35
CA PHE A 337 9.82 -6.34 -1.05
C PHE A 337 8.83 -7.36 -1.62
N ASN A 338 9.35 -8.33 -2.33
CA ASN A 338 8.57 -9.36 -3.00
C ASN A 338 7.51 -8.81 -3.98
N SER A 339 7.77 -7.64 -4.54
CA SER A 339 7.01 -7.05 -5.65
C SER A 339 7.43 -7.68 -6.99
N ASN A 340 6.74 -7.28 -8.07
CA ASN A 340 7.16 -7.68 -9.41
C ASN A 340 8.58 -7.17 -9.68
N LEU A 341 9.52 -8.09 -9.70
CA LEU A 341 10.93 -7.75 -9.90
C LEU A 341 11.18 -7.11 -11.26
N GLU A 342 10.39 -7.42 -12.29
CA GLU A 342 10.49 -6.76 -13.59
C GLU A 342 10.13 -5.26 -13.46
N VAL A 343 9.09 -4.93 -12.68
CA VAL A 343 8.69 -3.54 -12.42
C VAL A 343 9.76 -2.81 -11.59
N VAL A 344 10.30 -3.49 -10.59
CA VAL A 344 11.39 -2.95 -9.75
C VAL A 344 12.63 -2.73 -10.60
N ASP A 345 13.04 -3.72 -11.40
CA ASP A 345 14.19 -3.64 -12.30
C ASP A 345 14.06 -2.51 -13.31
N GLU A 346 12.92 -2.37 -13.99
CA GLU A 346 12.65 -1.26 -14.90
C GLU A 346 12.69 0.11 -14.21
N ALA A 347 12.17 0.22 -12.99
CA ALA A 347 12.18 1.46 -12.23
C ALA A 347 13.61 1.87 -11.84
N PHE A 348 14.43 0.91 -11.42
CA PHE A 348 15.84 1.14 -11.13
C PHE A 348 16.67 1.45 -12.36
N GLU A 349 16.38 0.81 -13.50
CA GLU A 349 17.02 1.17 -14.77
C GLU A 349 16.77 2.62 -15.16
N GLN A 350 15.54 3.10 -15.00
CA GLN A 350 15.22 4.51 -15.27
C GLN A 350 16.01 5.47 -14.37
N LEU A 351 16.14 5.13 -13.08
CA LEU A 351 16.93 5.92 -12.13
C LEU A 351 18.40 6.00 -12.55
N VAL A 352 19.00 4.88 -12.93
CA VAL A 352 20.40 4.83 -13.37
C VAL A 352 20.59 5.58 -14.68
N ASN A 353 19.70 5.38 -15.67
CA ASN A 353 19.77 6.03 -16.99
C ASN A 353 19.68 7.56 -16.90
N LYS A 354 18.84 8.09 -16.02
CA LYS A 354 18.71 9.54 -15.80
C LYS A 354 19.93 10.13 -15.08
N GLY A 355 20.46 9.43 -14.08
CA GLY A 355 21.65 9.86 -13.35
C GLY A 355 22.93 9.85 -14.17
N GLN A 356 22.99 9.12 -15.29
CA GLN A 356 24.18 8.97 -16.14
C GLN A 356 24.14 9.73 -17.45
N LYS A 357 23.09 10.51 -17.75
CA LYS A 357 22.97 11.29 -19.01
C LYS A 357 24.08 12.34 -19.23
N GLY A 358 24.98 12.52 -18.28
CA GLY A 358 26.09 13.46 -18.37
C GLY A 358 27.49 12.85 -18.56
N ASP A 359 27.72 11.63 -18.14
CA ASP A 359 29.08 11.05 -18.09
C ASP A 359 29.16 9.63 -18.67
N MET A 360 29.97 9.48 -19.70
CA MET A 360 30.54 8.23 -20.21
C MET A 360 29.70 7.27 -21.05
N GLY A 361 28.54 7.64 -21.59
CA GLY A 361 27.89 6.85 -22.66
C GLY A 361 27.58 5.39 -22.32
N GLN A 362 27.26 5.09 -21.06
CA GLN A 362 26.79 3.76 -20.67
C GLN A 362 25.38 3.53 -21.23
N TYR A 363 25.24 2.54 -22.09
CA TYR A 363 23.97 2.09 -22.64
C TYR A 363 23.61 0.76 -22.01
N PHE A 364 22.41 0.69 -21.39
CA PHE A 364 21.90 -0.57 -20.90
C PHE A 364 21.28 -1.38 -22.03
N THR A 365 21.47 -2.68 -21.99
CA THR A 365 20.84 -3.60 -22.94
C THR A 365 19.32 -3.59 -22.69
N PRO A 366 18.49 -3.34 -23.73
CA PRO A 366 17.04 -3.37 -23.56
C PRO A 366 16.54 -4.69 -22.96
N ARG A 367 15.63 -4.63 -21.99
CA ARG A 367 15.17 -5.79 -21.23
C ARG A 367 14.59 -6.91 -22.09
N TYR A 368 13.85 -6.57 -23.15
CA TYR A 368 13.34 -7.58 -24.09
C TYR A 368 14.46 -8.36 -24.83
N VAL A 369 15.62 -7.72 -25.06
CA VAL A 369 16.80 -8.39 -25.64
C VAL A 369 17.43 -9.33 -24.61
N ILE A 370 17.56 -8.89 -23.37
CA ILE A 370 18.06 -9.71 -22.27
C ILE A 370 17.17 -10.94 -22.08
N ASP A 371 15.86 -10.74 -22.00
CA ASP A 371 14.89 -11.84 -21.84
C ASP A 371 14.96 -12.84 -22.99
N MET A 372 15.07 -12.35 -24.22
CA MET A 372 15.29 -13.21 -25.39
C MET A 372 16.57 -14.04 -25.27
N CYS A 373 17.69 -13.41 -24.91
CA CYS A 373 18.97 -14.12 -24.78
C CYS A 373 18.91 -15.18 -23.67
N VAL A 374 18.36 -14.86 -22.50
CA VAL A 374 18.24 -15.81 -21.40
C VAL A 374 17.33 -16.97 -21.77
N LYS A 375 16.22 -16.74 -22.45
CA LYS A 375 15.31 -17.80 -22.93
C LYS A 375 15.98 -18.68 -24.00
N MET A 376 16.80 -18.10 -24.87
CA MET A 376 17.56 -18.87 -25.87
C MET A 376 18.62 -19.75 -25.22
N LEU A 377 19.33 -19.24 -24.21
CA LEU A 377 20.33 -20.01 -23.45
C LEU A 377 19.67 -21.08 -22.56
N ASN A 378 18.47 -20.79 -22.07
CA ASN A 378 17.68 -21.68 -21.23
C ASN A 378 18.46 -22.26 -20.04
N PRO A 379 19.11 -21.45 -19.18
CA PRO A 379 19.93 -21.93 -18.11
C PRO A 379 19.13 -22.75 -17.09
N SER A 380 19.70 -23.89 -16.69
CA SER A 380 19.13 -24.75 -15.64
C SER A 380 19.32 -24.12 -14.25
N PRO A 381 18.39 -24.32 -13.28
CA PRO A 381 18.58 -23.88 -11.89
C PRO A 381 19.79 -24.53 -11.16
N ASN A 382 20.51 -25.46 -11.79
CA ASN A 382 21.73 -26.06 -11.24
C ASN A 382 23.00 -25.48 -11.86
N GLU A 383 22.88 -24.61 -12.86
CA GLU A 383 24.00 -23.98 -13.54
C GLU A 383 24.38 -22.66 -12.91
N LYS A 384 25.66 -22.33 -12.92
CA LYS A 384 26.18 -21.04 -12.50
C LYS A 384 26.18 -20.05 -13.67
N MET A 385 25.84 -18.82 -13.39
CA MET A 385 25.86 -17.72 -14.33
C MET A 385 26.74 -16.60 -13.78
N ILE A 386 27.58 -16.03 -14.64
CA ILE A 386 28.34 -14.82 -14.35
C ILE A 386 28.21 -13.83 -15.51
N ASP A 387 27.97 -12.59 -15.19
CA ASP A 387 28.08 -11.46 -16.10
C ASP A 387 29.26 -10.59 -15.68
N THR A 388 30.27 -10.53 -16.52
CA THR A 388 31.55 -9.85 -16.24
C THR A 388 31.54 -8.37 -16.59
N ALA A 389 30.44 -7.84 -17.11
CA ALA A 389 30.18 -6.42 -17.38
C ALA A 389 28.69 -6.12 -17.08
N ALA A 390 28.30 -6.43 -15.86
CA ALA A 390 26.90 -6.61 -15.47
C ALA A 390 26.04 -5.34 -15.54
N GLY A 391 26.65 -4.15 -15.57
CA GLY A 391 25.90 -2.91 -15.50
C GLY A 391 24.96 -2.90 -14.30
N SER A 392 23.67 -2.65 -14.54
CA SER A 392 22.62 -2.75 -13.53
C SER A 392 22.16 -4.19 -13.21
N CYS A 393 22.92 -5.19 -13.58
CA CYS A 393 22.61 -6.63 -13.38
C CYS A 393 21.38 -7.14 -14.15
N GLY A 394 21.11 -6.62 -15.35
CA GLY A 394 19.97 -7.05 -16.16
C GLY A 394 20.01 -8.56 -16.50
N PHE A 395 21.12 -9.08 -17.02
CA PHE A 395 21.27 -10.52 -17.30
C PHE A 395 21.19 -11.39 -16.04
N PRO A 396 21.90 -11.06 -14.92
CA PRO A 396 21.72 -11.76 -13.65
C PRO A 396 20.25 -11.84 -13.22
N MET A 397 19.53 -10.72 -13.23
CA MET A 397 18.13 -10.65 -12.79
C MET A 397 17.20 -11.50 -13.67
N HIS A 398 17.28 -11.38 -14.98
CA HIS A 398 16.46 -12.19 -15.90
C HIS A 398 16.77 -13.68 -15.82
N THR A 399 18.03 -14.05 -15.53
CA THR A 399 18.41 -15.43 -15.26
C THR A 399 17.78 -15.95 -13.97
N ILE A 400 17.73 -15.14 -12.92
CA ILE A 400 17.01 -15.48 -11.68
C ILE A 400 15.52 -15.70 -11.97
N PHE A 401 14.86 -14.81 -12.72
CA PHE A 401 13.45 -14.96 -13.08
C PHE A 401 13.18 -16.22 -13.87
N HIS A 402 14.03 -16.50 -14.86
CA HIS A 402 13.94 -17.72 -15.66
C HIS A 402 14.03 -18.98 -14.79
N SER A 403 15.03 -19.05 -13.92
CA SER A 403 15.23 -20.18 -13.02
C SER A 403 14.10 -20.35 -12.01
N TRP A 404 13.56 -19.27 -11.48
CA TRP A 404 12.40 -19.33 -10.57
C TRP A 404 11.14 -19.84 -11.27
N ASN A 405 10.93 -19.46 -12.52
CA ASN A 405 9.81 -19.98 -13.31
C ASN A 405 9.94 -21.50 -13.56
N ILE A 406 11.16 -22.01 -13.69
CA ILE A 406 11.41 -23.46 -13.78
C ILE A 406 11.17 -24.14 -12.42
N LEU A 407 11.66 -23.54 -11.33
CA LEU A 407 11.52 -24.11 -9.97
C LEU A 407 10.07 -24.12 -9.48
N ASN A 408 9.27 -23.13 -9.89
CA ASN A 408 7.89 -22.94 -9.46
C ASN A 408 6.95 -22.53 -10.62
N PRO A 409 6.69 -23.40 -11.59
CA PRO A 409 5.94 -23.06 -12.81
C PRO A 409 4.45 -22.75 -12.56
N LYS A 410 3.91 -23.02 -11.38
CA LYS A 410 2.49 -22.81 -11.04
C LYS A 410 2.23 -21.52 -10.25
N LYS A 411 3.23 -20.69 -10.05
CA LYS A 411 3.08 -19.45 -9.31
C LYS A 411 2.73 -18.29 -10.22
N ASP A 412 1.44 -18.13 -10.50
CA ASP A 412 0.90 -16.91 -11.12
C ASP A 412 1.00 -15.68 -10.21
N ASN A 413 1.42 -15.86 -8.94
CA ASN A 413 1.46 -14.81 -7.94
C ASN A 413 2.77 -14.81 -7.14
N LEU A 414 3.88 -14.55 -7.83
CA LEU A 414 5.16 -14.18 -7.20
C LEU A 414 5.04 -12.89 -6.33
N PHE A 415 3.91 -12.21 -6.39
CA PHE A 415 3.61 -10.89 -5.80
C PHE A 415 2.85 -10.95 -4.48
N THR A 416 2.45 -12.13 -4.05
CA THR A 416 1.92 -12.29 -2.70
C THR A 416 3.09 -12.37 -1.72
N THR A 417 2.86 -12.05 -0.50
CA THR A 417 3.69 -12.09 0.70
C THR A 417 4.53 -13.35 0.90
N ALA A 418 4.47 -14.27 -0.01
CA ALA A 418 5.19 -15.52 0.13
C ALA A 418 6.70 -15.25 0.13
N LYS A 419 7.34 -15.63 1.21
CA LYS A 419 8.78 -15.82 1.25
C LYS A 419 9.19 -16.75 0.12
N ARG A 420 10.34 -16.48 -0.49
CA ARG A 420 10.92 -17.39 -1.46
C ARG A 420 11.18 -18.75 -0.81
N THR A 421 11.12 -19.82 -1.58
CA THR A 421 11.57 -21.13 -1.09
C THR A 421 13.08 -21.08 -0.87
N GLN A 422 13.57 -21.89 0.07
CA GLN A 422 15.02 -22.00 0.32
C GLN A 422 15.80 -22.27 -0.96
N ARG A 423 15.27 -23.11 -1.85
CA ARG A 423 15.90 -23.43 -3.12
C ARG A 423 15.96 -22.24 -4.09
N GLU A 424 14.97 -21.37 -4.10
CA GLU A 424 14.98 -20.13 -4.89
C GLU A 424 16.02 -19.14 -4.34
N GLU A 425 16.12 -19.02 -3.01
CA GLU A 425 17.13 -18.17 -2.36
C GLU A 425 18.56 -18.72 -2.55
N ASP A 426 18.75 -20.03 -2.39
CA ASP A 426 20.05 -20.68 -2.58
C ASP A 426 20.55 -20.50 -4.02
N TYR A 427 19.65 -20.58 -5.02
CA TYR A 427 20.02 -20.33 -6.41
C TYR A 427 20.61 -18.92 -6.60
N VAL A 428 20.00 -17.90 -6.03
CA VAL A 428 20.49 -16.51 -6.11
C VAL A 428 21.86 -16.37 -5.42
N LYS A 429 22.02 -17.00 -4.25
CA LYS A 429 23.25 -16.89 -3.44
C LYS A 429 24.43 -17.65 -4.02
N GLU A 430 24.19 -18.80 -4.64
CA GLU A 430 25.24 -19.72 -4.99
C GLU A 430 25.55 -19.79 -6.50
N ASN A 431 24.59 -19.34 -7.34
CA ASN A 431 24.67 -19.60 -8.76
C ASN A 431 24.72 -18.36 -9.65
N VAL A 432 24.35 -17.17 -9.14
CA VAL A 432 24.24 -15.96 -9.97
C VAL A 432 25.24 -14.90 -9.52
N PHE A 433 26.09 -14.48 -10.45
CA PHE A 433 27.19 -13.55 -10.18
C PHE A 433 27.20 -12.41 -11.18
N GLY A 434 27.59 -11.21 -10.73
CA GLY A 434 27.78 -10.03 -11.56
C GLY A 434 29.05 -9.28 -11.19
N ILE A 435 29.77 -8.77 -12.18
CA ILE A 435 30.95 -7.92 -11.97
C ILE A 435 30.77 -6.66 -12.80
N ASP A 436 31.03 -5.52 -12.19
CA ASP A 436 31.09 -4.23 -12.89
C ASP A 436 32.11 -3.32 -12.22
N PHE A 437 32.71 -2.41 -12.97
CA PHE A 437 33.67 -1.43 -12.44
C PHE A 437 33.00 -0.19 -11.85
N SER A 438 31.73 0.05 -12.20
CA SER A 438 30.98 1.23 -11.74
C SER A 438 30.35 0.96 -10.36
N GLU A 439 30.80 1.70 -9.35
CA GLU A 439 30.23 1.64 -7.99
C GLU A 439 28.70 1.80 -8.00
N LYS A 440 28.18 2.72 -8.82
CA LYS A 440 26.73 2.97 -8.94
C LYS A 440 26.00 1.74 -9.47
N SER A 441 26.50 1.14 -10.55
CA SER A 441 25.94 -0.08 -11.17
C SER A 441 25.96 -1.25 -10.19
N VAL A 442 27.10 -1.47 -9.53
CA VAL A 442 27.27 -2.52 -8.51
C VAL A 442 26.28 -2.32 -7.35
N ARG A 443 26.09 -1.09 -6.89
CA ARG A 443 25.15 -0.78 -5.81
C ARG A 443 23.71 -1.12 -6.19
N VAL A 444 23.30 -0.77 -7.42
CA VAL A 444 21.97 -1.14 -7.96
C VAL A 444 21.83 -2.65 -8.07
N GLY A 445 22.82 -3.32 -8.65
CA GLY A 445 22.84 -4.78 -8.76
C GLY A 445 22.75 -5.49 -7.41
N ARG A 446 23.49 -5.03 -6.41
CA ARG A 446 23.38 -5.56 -5.03
C ARG A 446 21.99 -5.41 -4.46
N MET A 447 21.36 -4.26 -4.67
CA MET A 447 20.02 -4.03 -4.17
C MET A 447 18.98 -4.90 -4.88
N LEU A 448 19.06 -5.06 -6.19
CA LEU A 448 18.18 -5.97 -6.93
C LEU A 448 18.34 -7.41 -6.46
N ASN A 449 19.57 -7.86 -6.19
CA ASN A 449 19.83 -9.20 -5.63
C ASN A 449 19.25 -9.35 -4.19
N ILE A 450 19.27 -8.31 -3.37
CA ILE A 450 18.59 -8.33 -2.05
C ILE A 450 17.08 -8.54 -2.23
N VAL A 451 16.45 -7.82 -3.16
CA VAL A 451 15.02 -7.99 -3.48
C VAL A 451 14.75 -9.42 -3.95
N ALA A 452 15.68 -10.00 -4.70
CA ALA A 452 15.59 -11.36 -5.21
C ALA A 452 15.84 -12.47 -4.18
N GLY A 453 16.43 -12.21 -3.03
CA GLY A 453 16.66 -13.24 -2.03
C GLY A 453 18.01 -13.18 -1.31
N ASP A 454 18.58 -11.97 -1.19
CA ASP A 454 19.81 -11.70 -0.40
C ASP A 454 21.13 -12.18 -1.02
N GLY A 455 21.19 -12.25 -2.36
CA GLY A 455 22.44 -12.55 -3.10
C GLY A 455 23.35 -11.33 -3.32
N HIS A 456 23.26 -10.27 -2.51
CA HIS A 456 23.97 -8.99 -2.74
C HIS A 456 25.51 -9.12 -2.75
N THR A 457 26.09 -10.12 -2.10
CA THR A 457 27.52 -10.36 -2.06
C THR A 457 28.08 -10.87 -3.38
N ASN A 458 27.24 -11.36 -4.29
CA ASN A 458 27.63 -11.90 -5.58
C ASN A 458 27.79 -10.82 -6.66
N VAL A 459 27.53 -9.56 -6.35
CA VAL A 459 27.78 -8.44 -7.24
C VAL A 459 29.06 -7.73 -6.78
N ILE A 460 30.11 -7.86 -7.57
CA ILE A 460 31.47 -7.46 -7.21
C ILE A 460 31.89 -6.23 -8.00
N GLU A 461 32.43 -5.24 -7.31
CA GLU A 461 33.07 -4.07 -7.92
C GLU A 461 34.51 -4.43 -8.30
N LEU A 462 34.75 -4.59 -9.60
CA LEU A 462 36.03 -4.94 -10.13
C LEU A 462 36.14 -4.60 -11.63
N ASN A 463 37.30 -4.18 -12.08
CA ASN A 463 37.62 -4.10 -13.49
C ASN A 463 38.01 -5.49 -14.03
N THR A 464 37.16 -6.14 -14.78
CA THR A 464 37.38 -7.48 -15.34
C THR A 464 38.48 -7.54 -16.42
N LEU A 465 38.95 -6.39 -16.91
CA LEU A 465 40.09 -6.29 -17.81
C LEU A 465 41.43 -6.18 -17.08
N ASP A 466 41.38 -6.06 -15.76
CA ASP A 466 42.60 -6.05 -14.94
C ASP A 466 42.93 -7.48 -14.48
N TYR A 467 44.04 -8.02 -14.98
CA TYR A 467 44.43 -9.40 -14.78
C TYR A 467 45.16 -9.66 -13.46
N GLU A 468 45.33 -8.70 -12.60
CA GLU A 468 45.81 -8.95 -11.25
C GLU A 468 44.80 -9.78 -10.47
N MET A 469 45.24 -10.98 -10.03
CA MET A 469 44.37 -11.89 -9.24
C MET A 469 43.89 -11.20 -7.97
N ASP A 470 42.63 -10.85 -7.91
CA ASP A 470 41.97 -10.38 -6.67
C ASP A 470 41.55 -11.60 -5.86
N GLU A 471 42.07 -11.71 -4.61
CA GLU A 471 41.76 -12.82 -3.68
C GLU A 471 40.23 -12.96 -3.43
N ARG A 472 39.43 -11.92 -3.71
CA ARG A 472 37.97 -11.95 -3.62
C ARG A 472 37.29 -12.85 -4.65
N LEU A 473 37.97 -13.16 -5.76
CA LEU A 473 37.50 -14.07 -6.81
C LEU A 473 37.84 -15.55 -6.56
N CYS A 474 38.64 -15.81 -5.55
CA CYS A 474 39.11 -17.18 -5.23
C CYS A 474 38.22 -17.89 -4.20
N LYS A 475 37.10 -17.30 -3.81
CA LYS A 475 36.08 -17.92 -2.94
C LYS A 475 34.91 -18.40 -3.76
#